data_068b16a1651334bcbfb26549817ab5da
#
_entry.id   068b16a1651334bcbfb26549817ab5da
#
_cell.length_a   1.000
_cell.length_b   1.000
_cell.length_c   1.000
_cell.angle_alpha   90.00
_cell.angle_beta   90.00
_cell.angle_gamma   90.00
#
_symmetry.space_group_name_H-M   'P 1'
#
loop_
_entity.id
_entity.type
_entity.pdbx_description
1 polymer ?
#
loop_
_entity_poly.entity_id
_entity_poly.type
_entity_poly.pdbx_seq_one_letter_code
_entity_poly.pdbx_strand_id
1 'polypeptide(L)'
;MIVSAWNVAEVNKMALPPCHTIFQFYVDYPDGQDAQGRLSLQLYKRSADTFLGVPFNIASYALLLQMMAQVTGFRTGDFIHTTGDTHLYLNHIEQARLQLTREPRPLPTMTINPDVKSIFDFHYEDFQLENYDPWPHIKAEVSV
;
A
#
# COMPACT_ATOMS: atom_id res chain seq x y z
N MET A 1 8.90 11.66 8.72
CA MET A 1 7.73 11.48 9.64
C MET A 1 7.54 9.99 9.88
N ILE A 2 7.29 9.58 11.12
CA ILE A 2 7.01 8.18 11.50
C ILE A 2 5.60 8.12 12.07
N VAL A 3 4.84 7.11 11.67
CA VAL A 3 3.49 6.81 12.18
C VAL A 3 3.48 5.38 12.69
N SER A 4 3.08 5.20 13.95
CA SER A 4 2.91 3.87 14.56
C SER A 4 1.42 3.58 14.77
N ALA A 5 0.97 2.44 14.29
CA ALA A 5 -0.35 1.90 14.58
C ALA A 5 -0.37 1.10 15.90
N TRP A 6 0.79 0.89 16.51
CA TRP A 6 0.95 0.10 17.73
C TRP A 6 0.69 0.96 18.97
N ASN A 7 -0.57 1.07 19.36
CA ASN A 7 -0.95 1.73 20.62
C ASN A 7 -0.87 0.72 21.78
N VAL A 8 0.23 0.77 22.54
CA VAL A 8 0.49 -0.18 23.63
C VAL A 8 -0.64 -0.23 24.67
N ALA A 9 -1.27 0.91 24.97
CA ALA A 9 -2.35 0.98 25.95
C ALA A 9 -3.66 0.29 25.48
N GLU A 10 -3.82 0.09 24.18
CA GLU A 10 -5.03 -0.46 23.57
C GLU A 10 -4.84 -1.85 22.96
N VAL A 11 -3.59 -2.32 22.80
CA VAL A 11 -3.29 -3.61 22.12
C VAL A 11 -4.07 -4.78 22.72
N ASN A 12 -4.17 -4.85 24.05
CA ASN A 12 -4.88 -5.92 24.76
C ASN A 12 -6.41 -5.86 24.61
N LYS A 13 -6.95 -4.76 24.09
CA LYS A 13 -8.39 -4.56 23.84
C LYS A 13 -8.78 -4.84 22.40
N MET A 14 -7.81 -5.05 21.52
CA MET A 14 -8.03 -5.30 20.10
C MET A 14 -8.34 -6.77 19.87
N ALA A 15 -9.25 -7.07 18.94
CA ALA A 15 -9.51 -8.43 18.49
C ALA A 15 -8.26 -9.05 17.84
N LEU A 16 -7.49 -8.24 17.12
CA LEU A 16 -6.19 -8.60 16.53
C LEU A 16 -5.26 -7.38 16.57
N PRO A 17 -4.03 -7.50 17.10
CA PRO A 17 -3.06 -6.42 17.04
C PRO A 17 -2.73 -6.01 15.60
N PRO A 18 -2.49 -4.71 15.31
CA PRO A 18 -2.24 -4.24 13.96
C PRO A 18 -1.09 -4.97 13.28
N CYS A 19 -1.31 -5.47 12.06
CA CYS A 19 -0.26 -6.03 11.21
C CYS A 19 0.61 -4.93 10.62
N HIS A 20 0.04 -3.77 10.31
CA HIS A 20 0.73 -2.56 9.85
C HIS A 20 1.33 -1.85 11.07
N THR A 21 2.48 -2.28 11.52
CA THR A 21 3.04 -1.87 12.81
C THR A 21 3.52 -0.43 12.79
N ILE A 22 4.25 -0.05 11.73
CA ILE A 22 4.85 1.27 11.58
C ILE A 22 5.03 1.59 10.10
N PHE A 23 4.88 2.87 9.74
CA PHE A 23 5.33 3.35 8.45
C PHE A 23 6.04 4.69 8.57
N GLN A 24 6.93 4.97 7.62
CA GLN A 24 7.78 6.16 7.62
C GLN A 24 7.81 6.80 6.25
N PHE A 25 7.65 8.12 6.21
CA PHE A 25 7.93 8.92 5.04
C PHE A 25 9.35 9.47 5.07
N TYR A 26 9.98 9.49 3.91
CA TYR A 26 11.31 10.03 3.67
C TYR A 26 11.32 10.88 2.40
N VAL A 27 11.99 12.02 2.45
CA VAL A 27 12.17 12.91 1.28
C VAL A 27 13.63 12.89 0.89
N ASP A 28 13.92 12.71 -0.40
CA ASP A 28 15.23 12.88 -1.00
C ASP A 28 15.17 13.85 -2.18
N TYR A 29 16.35 14.32 -2.59
CA TYR A 29 16.53 15.28 -3.68
C TYR A 29 17.55 14.72 -4.69
N PRO A 30 17.18 13.69 -5.48
CA PRO A 30 18.11 13.00 -6.38
C PRO A 30 18.65 13.91 -7.48
N ASP A 31 17.91 14.96 -7.85
CA ASP A 31 18.26 15.90 -8.93
C ASP A 31 18.83 17.22 -8.39
N GLY A 32 19.23 17.27 -7.10
CA GLY A 32 19.78 18.44 -6.43
C GLY A 32 18.79 19.14 -5.49
N GLN A 33 19.31 19.95 -4.55
CA GLN A 33 18.51 20.60 -3.50
C GLN A 33 17.48 21.61 -4.03
N ASP A 34 17.73 22.18 -5.21
CA ASP A 34 16.83 23.16 -5.86
C ASP A 34 15.73 22.48 -6.71
N ALA A 35 15.80 21.15 -6.90
CA ALA A 35 14.80 20.40 -7.61
C ALA A 35 13.61 20.03 -6.70
N GLN A 36 12.50 19.65 -7.32
CA GLN A 36 11.36 19.10 -6.58
C GLN A 36 11.76 17.81 -5.86
N GLY A 37 11.62 17.77 -4.55
CA GLY A 37 11.91 16.58 -3.75
C GLY A 37 11.01 15.38 -4.11
N ARG A 38 11.50 14.19 -3.77
CA ARG A 38 10.82 12.92 -3.98
C ARG A 38 10.44 12.31 -2.64
N LEU A 39 9.14 12.04 -2.43
CA LEU A 39 8.61 11.44 -1.21
C LEU A 39 8.51 9.93 -1.38
N SER A 40 9.18 9.19 -0.50
CA SER A 40 9.10 7.73 -0.42
C SER A 40 8.43 7.29 0.87
N LEU A 41 7.84 6.09 0.89
CA LEU A 41 7.17 5.52 2.05
C LEU A 41 7.68 4.10 2.29
N GLN A 42 8.10 3.83 3.53
CA GLN A 42 8.40 2.47 3.99
C GLN A 42 7.32 2.01 4.97
N LEU A 43 6.75 0.84 4.72
CA LEU A 43 5.84 0.13 5.63
C LEU A 43 6.54 -1.09 6.20
N TYR A 44 6.50 -1.26 7.53
CA TYR A 44 6.82 -2.52 8.19
C TYR A 44 5.54 -3.21 8.68
N LYS A 45 5.34 -4.45 8.23
CA LYS A 45 4.28 -5.35 8.71
C LYS A 45 4.87 -6.47 9.53
N ARG A 46 4.35 -6.68 10.76
CA ARG A 46 4.76 -7.82 11.59
C ARG A 46 4.30 -9.17 11.05
N SER A 47 3.17 -9.19 10.32
CA SER A 47 2.53 -10.39 9.77
C SER A 47 1.91 -10.07 8.41
N ALA A 48 2.12 -10.93 7.42
CA ALA A 48 1.77 -10.68 6.02
C ALA A 48 1.22 -11.95 5.34
N ASP A 49 -0.11 -12.02 5.22
CA ASP A 49 -0.78 -12.98 4.34
C ASP A 49 -0.48 -12.60 2.88
N THR A 50 0.30 -13.43 2.20
CA THR A 50 0.80 -13.13 0.85
C THR A 50 -0.26 -13.20 -0.23
N PHE A 51 -1.33 -13.96 -0.04
CA PHE A 51 -2.34 -14.13 -1.08
C PHE A 51 -3.45 -13.08 -1.01
N LEU A 52 -4.10 -12.90 0.14
CA LEU A 52 -5.19 -11.93 0.29
C LEU A 52 -4.73 -10.58 0.82
N GLY A 53 -3.91 -10.56 1.88
CA GLY A 53 -3.56 -9.34 2.59
C GLY A 53 -2.58 -8.43 1.85
N VAL A 54 -1.46 -8.98 1.39
CA VAL A 54 -0.35 -8.21 0.79
C VAL A 54 -0.78 -7.37 -0.42
N PRO A 55 -1.56 -7.87 -1.42
CA PRO A 55 -1.98 -7.04 -2.55
C PRO A 55 -2.77 -5.79 -2.13
N PHE A 56 -3.72 -5.93 -1.21
CA PHE A 56 -4.48 -4.80 -0.69
C PHE A 56 -3.61 -3.83 0.10
N ASN A 57 -2.66 -4.34 0.87
CA ASN A 57 -1.75 -3.49 1.63
C ASN A 57 -0.85 -2.66 0.71
N ILE A 58 -0.32 -3.26 -0.36
CA ILE A 58 0.47 -2.55 -1.37
C ILE A 58 -0.38 -1.45 -2.01
N ALA A 59 -1.59 -1.77 -2.49
CA ALA A 59 -2.46 -0.81 -3.14
C ALA A 59 -2.80 0.38 -2.20
N SER A 60 -3.16 0.10 -0.94
CA SER A 60 -3.54 1.13 0.03
C SER A 60 -2.39 2.08 0.36
N TYR A 61 -1.19 1.55 0.61
CA TYR A 61 -0.05 2.41 0.98
C TYR A 61 0.60 3.09 -0.22
N ALA A 62 0.54 2.48 -1.41
CA ALA A 62 0.93 3.16 -2.64
C ALA A 62 0.02 4.35 -2.93
N LEU A 63 -1.30 4.20 -2.74
CA LEU A 63 -2.25 5.31 -2.86
C LEU A 63 -1.99 6.39 -1.81
N LEU A 64 -1.77 6.01 -0.54
CA LEU A 64 -1.42 6.95 0.53
C LEU A 64 -0.16 7.75 0.18
N LEU A 65 0.86 7.10 -0.38
CA LEU A 65 2.09 7.76 -0.82
C LEU A 65 1.80 8.81 -1.90
N GLN A 66 0.99 8.48 -2.90
CA GLN A 66 0.61 9.42 -3.97
C GLN A 66 -0.17 10.62 -3.43
N MET A 67 -1.17 10.38 -2.57
CA MET A 67 -1.94 11.42 -1.91
C MET A 67 -1.03 12.37 -1.10
N MET A 68 -0.14 11.80 -0.28
CA MET A 68 0.80 12.59 0.52
C MET A 68 1.79 13.36 -0.34
N ALA A 69 2.31 12.78 -1.40
CA ALA A 69 3.21 13.46 -2.33
C ALA A 69 2.51 14.69 -2.97
N GLN A 70 1.25 14.52 -3.43
CA GLN A 70 0.48 15.61 -4.00
C GLN A 70 0.26 16.77 -3.01
N VAL A 71 -0.27 16.49 -1.82
CA VAL A 71 -0.62 17.56 -0.86
C VAL A 71 0.59 18.23 -0.23
N THR A 72 1.77 17.62 -0.29
CA THR A 72 3.04 18.19 0.20
C THR A 72 3.90 18.78 -0.92
N GLY A 73 3.47 18.68 -2.18
CA GLY A 73 4.17 19.25 -3.34
C GLY A 73 5.42 18.47 -3.76
N PHE A 74 5.57 17.21 -3.34
CA PHE A 74 6.68 16.34 -3.73
C PHE A 74 6.30 15.45 -4.94
N ARG A 75 7.31 14.94 -5.64
CA ARG A 75 7.12 13.81 -6.56
C ARG A 75 6.89 12.52 -5.79
N THR A 76 6.08 11.61 -6.32
CA THR A 76 5.94 10.26 -5.78
C THR A 76 7.25 9.50 -5.97
N GLY A 77 7.77 8.94 -4.89
CA GLY A 77 8.97 8.11 -4.85
C GLY A 77 8.66 6.63 -4.71
N ASP A 78 9.50 5.92 -3.98
CA ASP A 78 9.41 4.48 -3.81
C ASP A 78 8.48 4.11 -2.65
N PHE A 79 7.67 3.07 -2.84
CA PHE A 79 7.00 2.37 -1.76
C PHE A 79 7.80 1.12 -1.39
N ILE A 80 8.36 1.10 -0.18
CA ILE A 80 9.14 -0.01 0.36
C ILE A 80 8.25 -0.82 1.32
N HIS A 81 7.98 -2.06 0.99
CA HIS A 81 7.16 -2.95 1.81
C HIS A 81 8.05 -4.01 2.48
N THR A 82 8.26 -3.87 3.78
CA THR A 82 9.03 -4.80 4.61
C THR A 82 8.09 -5.65 5.44
N THR A 83 8.29 -6.96 5.43
CA THR A 83 7.46 -7.92 6.17
C THR A 83 8.30 -8.73 7.16
N GLY A 84 7.74 -8.99 8.32
CA GLY A 84 8.27 -9.90 9.33
C GLY A 84 7.86 -11.34 9.02
N ASP A 85 6.81 -11.84 9.67
CA ASP A 85 6.23 -13.15 9.35
C ASP A 85 5.46 -13.08 8.03
N THR A 86 6.05 -13.65 6.98
CA THR A 86 5.46 -13.72 5.63
C THR A 86 4.97 -15.13 5.39
N HIS A 87 3.68 -15.33 5.19
CA HIS A 87 3.08 -16.65 5.09
C HIS A 87 2.06 -16.76 3.96
N LEU A 88 1.86 -17.99 3.50
CA LEU A 88 0.78 -18.40 2.63
C LEU A 88 -0.05 -19.44 3.37
N TYR A 89 -1.33 -19.19 3.58
CA TYR A 89 -2.22 -20.16 4.21
C TYR A 89 -2.37 -21.42 3.37
N LEU A 90 -2.48 -22.60 4.02
CA LEU A 90 -2.57 -23.89 3.35
C LEU A 90 -3.80 -23.99 2.42
N ASN A 91 -4.91 -23.36 2.80
CA ASN A 91 -6.12 -23.29 1.98
C ASN A 91 -6.02 -22.32 0.77
N HIS A 92 -4.90 -21.59 0.62
CA HIS A 92 -4.64 -20.70 -0.52
C HIS A 92 -3.62 -21.24 -1.52
N ILE A 93 -3.07 -22.44 -1.29
CA ILE A 93 -2.01 -23.01 -2.14
C ILE A 93 -2.49 -23.17 -3.60
N GLU A 94 -3.67 -23.71 -3.82
CA GLU A 94 -4.19 -23.92 -5.17
C GLU A 94 -4.51 -22.60 -5.88
N GLN A 95 -5.01 -21.61 -5.15
CA GLN A 95 -5.24 -20.26 -5.64
C GLN A 95 -3.94 -19.58 -6.06
N ALA A 96 -2.90 -19.70 -5.23
CA ALA A 96 -1.57 -19.17 -5.55
C ALA A 96 -0.96 -19.87 -6.77
N ARG A 97 -1.10 -21.20 -6.89
CA ARG A 97 -0.66 -21.94 -8.08
C ARG A 97 -1.38 -21.46 -9.33
N LEU A 98 -2.71 -21.27 -9.26
CA LEU A 98 -3.48 -20.73 -10.38
C LEU A 98 -3.00 -19.33 -10.76
N GLN A 99 -2.75 -18.45 -9.79
CA GLN A 99 -2.24 -17.11 -10.03
C GLN A 99 -0.89 -17.14 -10.76
N LEU A 100 0.01 -18.03 -10.36
CA LEU A 100 1.34 -18.18 -10.98
C LEU A 100 1.31 -18.66 -12.43
N THR A 101 0.19 -19.20 -12.92
CA THR A 101 0.02 -19.56 -14.33
C THR A 101 -0.38 -18.38 -15.22
N ARG A 102 -0.71 -17.24 -14.63
CA ARG A 102 -1.22 -16.07 -15.35
C ARG A 102 -0.07 -15.15 -15.74
N GLU A 103 -0.02 -14.79 -17.01
CA GLU A 103 0.93 -13.78 -17.49
C GLU A 103 0.59 -12.40 -16.92
N PRO A 104 1.58 -11.64 -16.44
CA PRO A 104 1.36 -10.27 -15.99
C PRO A 104 0.77 -9.40 -17.10
N ARG A 105 -0.20 -8.56 -16.75
CA ARG A 105 -0.78 -7.57 -17.66
C ARG A 105 -0.13 -6.21 -17.49
N PRO A 106 -0.30 -5.28 -18.44
CA PRO A 106 0.15 -3.91 -18.28
C PRO A 106 -0.39 -3.31 -16.97
N LEU A 107 0.44 -2.54 -16.28
CA LEU A 107 0.05 -1.91 -15.03
C LEU A 107 -0.97 -0.79 -15.29
N PRO A 108 -1.99 -0.65 -14.44
CA PRO A 108 -2.91 0.49 -14.50
C PRO A 108 -2.22 1.79 -14.05
N THR A 109 -2.85 2.90 -14.36
CA THR A 109 -2.43 4.22 -13.90
C THR A 109 -3.47 4.77 -12.92
N MET A 110 -3.03 5.30 -11.79
CA MET A 110 -3.88 6.04 -10.86
C MET A 110 -3.76 7.54 -11.14
N THR A 111 -4.89 8.17 -11.47
CA THR A 111 -5.01 9.63 -11.58
C THR A 111 -5.73 10.15 -10.34
N ILE A 112 -5.20 11.22 -9.76
CA ILE A 112 -5.76 11.87 -8.57
C ILE A 112 -6.12 13.31 -8.94
N ASN A 113 -7.28 13.80 -8.51
CA ASN A 113 -7.73 15.17 -8.72
C ASN A 113 -6.67 16.17 -8.20
N PRO A 114 -6.02 16.95 -9.07
CA PRO A 114 -4.92 17.84 -8.70
C PRO A 114 -5.36 19.04 -7.84
N ASP A 115 -6.66 19.33 -7.78
CA ASP A 115 -7.19 20.47 -7.04
C ASP A 115 -7.28 20.23 -5.54
N VAL A 116 -7.24 18.95 -5.10
CA VAL A 116 -7.23 18.59 -3.67
C VAL A 116 -5.88 18.92 -3.05
N LYS A 117 -5.87 19.75 -2.01
CA LYS A 117 -4.66 20.28 -1.34
C LYS A 117 -4.49 19.84 0.10
N SER A 118 -5.46 19.13 0.68
CA SER A 118 -5.40 18.60 2.03
C SER A 118 -5.69 17.10 2.02
N ILE A 119 -4.94 16.34 2.83
CA ILE A 119 -5.15 14.89 2.96
C ILE A 119 -6.55 14.52 3.48
N PHE A 120 -7.22 15.45 4.14
CA PHE A 120 -8.54 15.24 4.73
C PHE A 120 -9.71 15.60 3.79
N ASP A 121 -9.40 16.18 2.62
CA ASP A 121 -10.40 16.68 1.67
C ASP A 121 -10.61 15.73 0.48
N PHE A 122 -9.89 14.61 0.45
CA PHE A 122 -10.08 13.60 -0.59
C PHE A 122 -11.41 12.85 -0.44
N HIS A 123 -12.12 12.74 -1.55
CA HIS A 123 -13.32 11.91 -1.72
C HIS A 123 -13.04 10.77 -2.71
N TYR A 124 -13.91 9.78 -2.76
CA TYR A 124 -13.76 8.63 -3.67
C TYR A 124 -13.67 9.05 -5.14
N GLU A 125 -14.44 10.07 -5.52
CA GLU A 125 -14.55 10.62 -6.88
C GLU A 125 -13.26 11.33 -7.36
N ASP A 126 -12.34 11.64 -6.44
CA ASP A 126 -11.04 12.24 -6.76
C ASP A 126 -10.03 11.26 -7.33
N PHE A 127 -10.36 9.97 -7.33
CA PHE A 127 -9.47 8.89 -7.79
C PHE A 127 -10.02 8.22 -9.03
N GLN A 128 -9.18 8.10 -10.06
CA GLN A 128 -9.51 7.38 -11.29
C GLN A 128 -8.44 6.35 -11.60
N LEU A 129 -8.84 5.08 -11.65
CA LEU A 129 -7.97 3.98 -12.05
C LEU A 129 -8.16 3.74 -13.56
N GLU A 130 -7.11 4.03 -14.34
CA GLU A 130 -7.13 3.93 -15.80
C GLU A 130 -6.43 2.65 -16.27
N ASN A 131 -6.93 2.08 -17.37
CA ASN A 131 -6.35 0.90 -18.02
C ASN A 131 -6.26 -0.33 -17.09
N TYR A 132 -7.15 -0.43 -16.12
CA TYR A 132 -7.21 -1.59 -15.23
C TYR A 132 -7.92 -2.76 -15.92
N ASP A 133 -7.14 -3.72 -16.41
CA ASP A 133 -7.60 -4.94 -17.07
C ASP A 133 -7.11 -6.19 -16.31
N PRO A 134 -7.73 -6.54 -15.16
CA PRO A 134 -7.30 -7.66 -14.34
C PRO A 134 -7.70 -9.01 -14.92
N TRP A 135 -7.00 -10.07 -14.54
CA TRP A 135 -7.48 -11.42 -14.71
C TRP A 135 -8.75 -11.65 -13.87
N PRO A 136 -9.61 -12.62 -14.22
CA PRO A 136 -10.77 -12.96 -13.42
C PRO A 136 -10.41 -13.22 -11.96
N HIS A 137 -11.31 -12.81 -11.05
CA HIS A 137 -11.12 -12.99 -9.60
C HIS A 137 -10.87 -14.46 -9.23
N ILE A 138 -9.92 -14.69 -8.34
CA ILE A 138 -9.66 -15.99 -7.71
C ILE A 138 -10.28 -15.95 -6.31
N LYS A 139 -11.36 -16.72 -6.13
CA LYS A 139 -12.04 -16.78 -4.82
C LYS A 139 -11.16 -17.50 -3.80
N ALA A 140 -11.00 -16.91 -2.63
CA ALA A 140 -10.35 -17.50 -1.47
C ALA A 140 -11.08 -17.13 -0.18
N GLU A 141 -11.08 -18.02 0.80
CA GLU A 141 -11.68 -17.76 2.11
C GLU A 141 -10.67 -17.05 3.01
N VAL A 142 -11.15 -16.10 3.81
CA VAL A 142 -10.32 -15.43 4.80
C VAL A 142 -9.93 -16.44 5.87
N SER A 143 -8.62 -16.53 6.15
CA SER A 143 -8.06 -17.36 7.22
C SER A 143 -7.51 -16.48 8.34
N VAL A 144 -7.65 -16.94 9.58
CA VAL A 144 -7.18 -16.27 10.79
C VAL A 144 -6.48 -17.27 11.70
#